data_d3c255fabb71435ca45c326e6b0d33d0
#
_entry.id   d3c255fabb71435ca45c326e6b0d33d0
#
_cell.length_a   1.000
_cell.length_b   1.000
_cell.length_c   1.000
_cell.angle_alpha   90.00
_cell.angle_beta   90.00
_cell.angle_gamma   90.00
#
_symmetry.space_group_name_H-M   'P 1'
#
loop_
_entity.id
_entity.type
_entity.pdbx_description
1 polymer ?
#
loop_
_entity_poly.entity_id
_entity_poly.type
_entity_poly.pdbx_seq_one_letter_code
_entity_poly.pdbx_strand_id
1 'polypeptide(L)'
;MKAFMQRAYGPPDSLTFEDVPDPVPAEGEVLVRVHATSVNPYDWHFLRGEPYVARLMTGGFGLRRPPAGVLGCDLAGRVVTAGTRFAPGDDVYALLPRGAHAEYVCVPEDLLAPMPANLSHDQAAAMPMAAVTALLALRGVEAGRRVLVNGASGGVGTFAVQLAKALGAHVDAVCSAANADLARSLGAGEVFDYRADDFTRSGRRYDVVLDVAGRRSVFACRRVLERDGTFVAVGGPAGRWVQPAGHVFLAAAGGPLARRRVVLADAVACRDKAAVLGELARWAERGAVTPVVDRTYPFDDLRAAFAYSEAGHAKGKVVVTLGVPGRSA
;
A
#
# COMPACT_ATOMS: atom_id res chain seq x y z
N MET A 1 -21.50 16.61 1.72
CA MET A 1 -20.67 15.78 0.85
C MET A 1 -21.10 14.32 0.89
N LYS A 2 -20.84 13.56 -0.16
CA LYS A 2 -21.01 12.10 -0.16
C LYS A 2 -19.80 11.41 0.47
N ALA A 3 -20.06 10.37 1.27
CA ALA A 3 -19.02 9.56 1.89
C ALA A 3 -19.47 8.11 2.11
N PHE A 4 -18.50 7.18 2.11
CA PHE A 4 -18.74 5.81 2.56
C PHE A 4 -18.39 5.68 4.04
N MET A 5 -19.41 5.44 4.84
CA MET A 5 -19.30 5.37 6.30
C MET A 5 -19.18 3.92 6.77
N GLN A 6 -18.22 3.67 7.65
CA GLN A 6 -18.15 2.45 8.44
C GLN A 6 -18.85 2.66 9.78
N ARG A 7 -19.90 1.89 10.07
CA ARG A 7 -20.64 1.92 11.35
C ARG A 7 -20.56 0.61 12.12
N ALA A 8 -20.23 -0.46 11.41
CA ALA A 8 -20.06 -1.80 11.97
C ALA A 8 -18.90 -2.53 11.29
N TYR A 9 -18.41 -3.60 11.91
CA TYR A 9 -17.55 -4.55 11.24
C TYR A 9 -18.38 -5.45 10.32
N GLY A 10 -17.88 -5.71 9.11
CA GLY A 10 -18.61 -6.55 8.17
C GLY A 10 -17.96 -6.67 6.79
N PRO A 11 -18.69 -7.29 5.83
CA PRO A 11 -18.29 -7.33 4.44
C PRO A 11 -18.37 -5.94 3.78
N PRO A 12 -17.89 -5.77 2.53
CA PRO A 12 -17.99 -4.51 1.80
C PRO A 12 -19.40 -3.88 1.78
N ASP A 13 -20.45 -4.70 1.74
CA ASP A 13 -21.85 -4.24 1.77
C ASP A 13 -22.27 -3.59 3.11
N SER A 14 -21.47 -3.74 4.17
CA SER A 14 -21.70 -3.06 5.45
C SER A 14 -21.30 -1.57 5.44
N LEU A 15 -20.59 -1.11 4.41
CA LEU A 15 -20.35 0.31 4.18
C LEU A 15 -21.66 0.98 3.75
N THR A 16 -21.98 2.11 4.33
CA THR A 16 -23.15 2.90 3.96
C THR A 16 -22.75 4.15 3.19
N PHE A 17 -23.39 4.40 2.04
CA PHE A 17 -23.16 5.59 1.24
C PHE A 17 -24.12 6.68 1.69
N GLU A 18 -23.60 7.75 2.26
CA GLU A 18 -24.38 8.74 3.01
C GLU A 18 -24.04 10.18 2.59
N ASP A 19 -25.03 11.07 2.75
CA ASP A 19 -24.78 12.50 2.80
C ASP A 19 -24.37 12.88 4.22
N VAL A 20 -23.17 13.43 4.35
CA VAL A 20 -22.63 13.91 5.62
C VAL A 20 -22.25 15.38 5.50
N PRO A 21 -22.17 16.14 6.59
CA PRO A 21 -21.68 17.52 6.56
C PRO A 21 -20.29 17.60 5.94
N ASP A 22 -20.03 18.69 5.24
CA ASP A 22 -18.68 18.96 4.76
C ASP A 22 -17.75 19.20 5.95
N PRO A 23 -16.55 18.61 5.96
CA PRO A 23 -15.62 18.81 7.05
C PRO A 23 -15.02 20.22 7.02
N VAL A 24 -14.75 20.77 8.21
CA VAL A 24 -14.13 22.08 8.37
C VAL A 24 -12.70 21.88 8.87
N PRO A 25 -11.68 22.38 8.14
CA PRO A 25 -10.29 22.19 8.54
C PRO A 25 -9.98 22.91 9.85
N ALA A 26 -9.24 22.22 10.73
CA ALA A 26 -8.66 22.80 11.93
C ALA A 26 -7.39 23.60 11.60
N GLU A 27 -6.79 24.23 12.60
CA GLU A 27 -5.49 24.90 12.45
C GLU A 27 -4.40 23.88 12.02
N GLY A 28 -3.66 24.21 10.97
CA GLY A 28 -2.65 23.33 10.36
C GLY A 28 -3.21 22.28 9.41
N GLU A 29 -4.53 22.31 9.14
CA GLU A 29 -5.16 21.45 8.14
C GLU A 29 -5.62 22.25 6.92
N VAL A 30 -5.71 21.58 5.79
CA VAL A 30 -6.38 22.09 4.60
C VAL A 30 -7.51 21.15 4.19
N LEU A 31 -8.56 21.72 3.59
CA LEU A 31 -9.62 20.96 2.95
C LEU A 31 -9.14 20.51 1.57
N VAL A 32 -9.16 19.21 1.35
CA VAL A 32 -8.81 18.61 0.05
C VAL A 32 -10.05 18.00 -0.57
N ARG A 33 -10.34 18.37 -1.81
CA ARG A 33 -11.29 17.67 -2.66
C ARG A 33 -10.63 16.41 -3.19
N VAL A 34 -11.20 15.26 -2.90
CA VAL A 34 -10.70 13.97 -3.37
C VAL A 34 -11.07 13.78 -4.84
N HIS A 35 -10.09 13.51 -5.69
CA HIS A 35 -10.29 13.14 -7.09
C HIS A 35 -10.15 11.65 -7.30
N ALA A 36 -9.25 11.01 -6.56
CA ALA A 36 -9.07 9.57 -6.56
C ALA A 36 -8.58 9.07 -5.20
N THR A 37 -8.95 7.85 -4.88
CA THR A 37 -8.45 7.08 -3.74
C THR A 37 -8.12 5.66 -4.21
N SER A 38 -7.52 4.83 -3.37
CA SER A 38 -7.31 3.43 -3.70
C SER A 38 -7.67 2.51 -2.53
N VAL A 39 -7.95 1.25 -2.84
CA VAL A 39 -8.27 0.24 -1.84
C VAL A 39 -7.03 -0.57 -1.50
N ASN A 40 -6.75 -0.70 -0.23
CA ASN A 40 -5.62 -1.46 0.31
C ASN A 40 -6.08 -2.62 1.20
N PRO A 41 -5.25 -3.66 1.40
CA PRO A 41 -5.51 -4.66 2.44
C PRO A 41 -5.77 -4.05 3.82
N TYR A 42 -5.08 -2.96 4.15
CA TYR A 42 -5.29 -2.18 5.36
C TYR A 42 -6.75 -1.76 5.53
N ASP A 43 -7.39 -1.21 4.49
CA ASP A 43 -8.76 -0.70 4.53
C ASP A 43 -9.77 -1.82 4.82
N TRP A 44 -9.69 -2.96 4.11
CA TRP A 44 -10.64 -4.05 4.34
C TRP A 44 -10.35 -4.83 5.62
N HIS A 45 -9.11 -4.84 6.15
CA HIS A 45 -8.83 -5.33 7.50
C HIS A 45 -9.56 -4.50 8.55
N PHE A 46 -9.55 -3.17 8.42
CA PHE A 46 -10.33 -2.28 9.28
C PHE A 46 -11.83 -2.49 9.11
N LEU A 47 -12.31 -2.62 7.88
CA LEU A 47 -13.72 -2.87 7.60
C LEU A 47 -14.22 -4.18 8.24
N ARG A 48 -13.45 -5.24 8.12
CA ARG A 48 -13.74 -6.55 8.72
C ARG A 48 -13.52 -6.58 10.24
N GLY A 49 -12.66 -5.69 10.74
CA GLY A 49 -12.12 -5.81 12.10
C GLY A 49 -11.28 -7.08 12.27
N GLU A 50 -10.56 -7.47 11.24
CA GLU A 50 -9.73 -8.68 11.19
C GLU A 50 -8.25 -8.30 10.97
N PRO A 51 -7.31 -9.01 11.59
CA PRO A 51 -7.51 -10.18 12.46
C PRO A 51 -8.11 -9.78 13.83
N TYR A 52 -8.89 -10.68 14.43
CA TYR A 52 -9.57 -10.38 15.71
C TYR A 52 -8.60 -9.99 16.83
N VAL A 53 -7.36 -10.48 16.80
CA VAL A 53 -6.33 -10.07 17.78
C VAL A 53 -6.06 -8.57 17.72
N ALA A 54 -6.20 -7.92 16.56
CA ALA A 54 -6.01 -6.47 16.42
C ALA A 54 -7.03 -5.65 17.20
N ARG A 55 -8.24 -6.20 17.45
CA ARG A 55 -9.27 -5.54 18.28
C ARG A 55 -8.89 -5.43 19.76
N LEU A 56 -7.92 -6.23 20.21
CA LEU A 56 -7.36 -6.18 21.56
C LEU A 56 -6.16 -5.22 21.65
N MET A 57 -5.64 -4.77 20.50
CA MET A 57 -4.53 -3.83 20.45
C MET A 57 -5.06 -2.39 20.37
N THR A 58 -4.34 -1.46 20.98
CA THR A 58 -4.62 -0.03 20.82
C THR A 58 -4.21 0.41 19.42
N GLY A 59 -5.10 0.94 18.60
CA GLY A 59 -4.72 1.37 17.25
C GLY A 59 -5.86 1.56 16.26
N GLY A 60 -7.04 1.98 16.72
CA GLY A 60 -8.15 2.32 15.83
C GLY A 60 -9.18 1.21 15.64
N PHE A 61 -8.97 0.03 16.21
CA PHE A 61 -10.00 -1.01 16.32
C PHE A 61 -10.77 -0.86 17.63
N GLY A 62 -12.09 -0.93 17.57
CA GLY A 62 -12.92 -1.09 18.77
C GLY A 62 -13.18 -2.58 19.02
N LEU A 63 -13.33 -2.99 20.28
CA LEU A 63 -13.48 -4.41 20.65
C LEU A 63 -14.70 -5.06 19.97
N ARG A 64 -15.85 -4.41 19.98
CA ARG A 64 -17.12 -4.95 19.44
C ARG A 64 -17.62 -4.19 18.22
N ARG A 65 -17.29 -2.90 18.10
CA ARG A 65 -17.67 -2.02 17.01
C ARG A 65 -16.48 -1.15 16.61
N PRO A 66 -16.31 -0.84 15.33
CA PRO A 66 -15.30 0.13 14.92
C PRO A 66 -15.67 1.53 15.41
N PRO A 67 -14.71 2.44 15.57
CA PRO A 67 -15.01 3.85 15.58
C PRO A 67 -15.73 4.22 14.29
N ALA A 68 -16.93 4.84 14.41
CA ALA A 68 -17.65 5.30 13.22
C ALA A 68 -16.80 6.29 12.42
N GLY A 69 -16.82 6.20 11.10
CA GLY A 69 -16.06 7.12 10.27
C GLY A 69 -15.84 6.61 8.85
N VAL A 70 -15.17 7.43 8.08
CA VAL A 70 -14.78 7.15 6.70
C VAL A 70 -13.45 6.39 6.69
N LEU A 71 -13.36 5.33 5.89
CA LEU A 71 -12.12 4.59 5.62
C LEU A 71 -11.31 5.26 4.48
N GLY A 72 -10.26 4.60 4.03
CA GLY A 72 -9.39 5.02 2.93
C GLY A 72 -8.16 5.77 3.41
N CYS A 73 -7.00 5.23 3.06
CA CYS A 73 -5.71 5.81 3.42
C CYS A 73 -4.99 6.47 2.25
N ASP A 74 -5.24 6.07 1.03
CA ASP A 74 -4.62 6.68 -0.16
C ASP A 74 -5.50 7.82 -0.70
N LEU A 75 -4.89 8.96 -0.94
CA LEU A 75 -5.54 10.17 -1.43
C LEU A 75 -4.74 10.77 -2.58
N ALA A 76 -5.43 11.18 -3.65
CA ALA A 76 -4.99 12.18 -4.60
C ALA A 76 -6.14 13.16 -4.86
N GLY A 77 -5.86 14.45 -4.84
CA GLY A 77 -6.89 15.46 -4.94
C GLY A 77 -6.35 16.87 -5.04
N ARG A 78 -7.25 17.83 -4.88
CA ARG A 78 -6.94 19.26 -5.01
C ARG A 78 -7.29 20.01 -3.75
N VAL A 79 -6.39 20.87 -3.32
CA VAL A 79 -6.57 21.74 -2.16
C VAL A 79 -7.69 22.76 -2.46
N VAL A 80 -8.58 22.97 -1.49
CA VAL A 80 -9.73 23.89 -1.57
C VAL A 80 -9.53 25.12 -0.71
N THR A 81 -8.98 24.96 0.49
CA THR A 81 -8.73 26.06 1.44
C THR A 81 -7.26 26.43 1.48
N ALA A 82 -6.96 27.71 1.73
CA ALA A 82 -5.58 28.13 1.93
C ALA A 82 -5.00 27.57 3.24
N GLY A 83 -3.79 27.05 3.16
CA GLY A 83 -2.95 26.67 4.29
C GLY A 83 -1.69 27.52 4.38
N THR A 84 -0.70 27.06 5.12
CA THR A 84 0.62 27.70 5.23
C THR A 84 1.59 27.20 4.17
N ARG A 85 1.43 25.96 3.69
CA ARG A 85 2.29 25.29 2.72
C ARG A 85 1.63 25.06 1.37
N PHE A 86 0.31 25.00 1.35
CA PHE A 86 -0.48 24.71 0.16
C PHE A 86 -1.54 25.80 -0.08
N ALA A 87 -1.78 26.08 -1.35
CA ALA A 87 -2.77 27.04 -1.81
C ALA A 87 -3.97 26.35 -2.48
N PRO A 88 -5.14 26.98 -2.52
CA PRO A 88 -6.27 26.49 -3.32
C PRO A 88 -5.87 26.26 -4.78
N GLY A 89 -6.19 25.08 -5.29
CA GLY A 89 -5.82 24.67 -6.66
C GLY A 89 -4.60 23.76 -6.74
N ASP A 90 -3.80 23.64 -5.69
CA ASP A 90 -2.65 22.72 -5.68
C ASP A 90 -3.12 21.26 -5.75
N ASP A 91 -2.53 20.50 -6.67
CA ASP A 91 -2.73 19.05 -6.76
C ASP A 91 -1.78 18.34 -5.77
N VAL A 92 -2.37 17.55 -4.88
CA VAL A 92 -1.67 16.90 -3.77
C VAL A 92 -2.03 15.42 -3.66
N TYR A 93 -1.16 14.67 -3.00
CA TYR A 93 -1.44 13.29 -2.62
C TYR A 93 -0.92 12.98 -1.22
N ALA A 94 -1.50 11.97 -0.57
CA ALA A 94 -1.20 11.68 0.83
C ALA A 94 -1.42 10.22 1.20
N LEU A 95 -0.71 9.78 2.24
CA LEU A 95 -0.99 8.57 2.99
C LEU A 95 -1.65 8.96 4.33
N LEU A 96 -2.96 8.82 4.40
CA LEU A 96 -3.75 9.14 5.57
C LEU A 96 -3.92 7.93 6.50
N PRO A 97 -4.21 8.12 7.79
CA PRO A 97 -4.65 7.03 8.64
C PRO A 97 -6.04 6.51 8.22
N ARG A 98 -6.93 7.39 7.72
CA ARG A 98 -8.28 7.13 7.22
C ARG A 98 -8.89 8.40 6.64
N GLY A 99 -10.05 8.30 5.97
CA GLY A 99 -10.85 9.47 5.57
C GLY A 99 -10.95 9.68 4.05
N ALA A 100 -10.16 8.97 3.23
CA ALA A 100 -10.09 9.24 1.79
C ALA A 100 -11.29 8.72 0.98
N HIS A 101 -12.18 7.89 1.55
CA HIS A 101 -13.40 7.43 0.87
C HIS A 101 -14.57 8.40 1.03
N ALA A 102 -14.33 9.67 0.77
CA ALA A 102 -15.29 10.78 0.78
C ALA A 102 -14.93 11.82 -0.29
N GLU A 103 -15.89 12.68 -0.66
CA GLU A 103 -15.64 13.75 -1.64
C GLU A 103 -14.66 14.82 -1.14
N TYR A 104 -14.62 15.05 0.18
CA TYR A 104 -13.71 15.99 0.82
C TYR A 104 -13.13 15.39 2.11
N VAL A 105 -11.92 15.80 2.43
CA VAL A 105 -11.24 15.42 3.66
C VAL A 105 -10.37 16.56 4.17
N CYS A 106 -10.37 16.82 5.48
CA CYS A 106 -9.40 17.70 6.11
C CYS A 106 -8.11 16.93 6.37
N VAL A 107 -6.99 17.48 5.92
CA VAL A 107 -5.69 16.82 5.99
C VAL A 107 -4.68 17.77 6.63
N PRO A 108 -3.97 17.33 7.69
CA PRO A 108 -2.81 18.02 8.19
C PRO A 108 -1.76 18.22 7.09
N GLU A 109 -1.26 19.45 6.93
CA GLU A 109 -0.33 19.81 5.86
C GLU A 109 0.99 19.03 5.88
N ASP A 110 1.38 18.49 7.04
CA ASP A 110 2.56 17.65 7.22
C ASP A 110 2.41 16.22 6.67
N LEU A 111 1.17 15.80 6.33
CA LEU A 111 0.90 14.54 5.64
C LEU A 111 0.81 14.69 4.13
N LEU A 112 0.73 15.90 3.61
CA LEU A 112 0.57 16.20 2.19
C LEU A 112 1.91 16.34 1.48
N ALA A 113 1.96 15.86 0.25
CA ALA A 113 3.02 16.15 -0.71
C ALA A 113 2.42 16.63 -2.05
N PRO A 114 3.13 17.50 -2.81
CA PRO A 114 2.76 17.81 -4.18
C PRO A 114 2.65 16.53 -5.02
N MET A 115 1.60 16.42 -5.80
CA MET A 115 1.41 15.29 -6.71
C MET A 115 2.49 15.31 -7.81
N PRO A 116 3.03 14.15 -8.25
CA PRO A 116 3.93 14.08 -9.39
C PRO A 116 3.28 14.70 -10.65
N ALA A 117 3.95 15.65 -11.28
CA ALA A 117 3.38 16.45 -12.38
C ALA A 117 3.04 15.62 -13.63
N ASN A 118 3.65 14.45 -13.79
CA ASN A 118 3.44 13.54 -14.93
C ASN A 118 2.41 12.43 -14.67
N LEU A 119 1.75 12.43 -13.52
CA LEU A 119 0.74 11.42 -13.18
C LEU A 119 -0.67 12.03 -13.15
N SER A 120 -1.66 11.21 -13.52
CA SER A 120 -3.06 11.50 -13.24
C SER A 120 -3.39 11.31 -11.75
N HIS A 121 -4.51 11.86 -11.28
CA HIS A 121 -4.98 11.62 -9.91
C HIS A 121 -5.16 10.14 -9.61
N ASP A 122 -5.66 9.34 -10.56
CA ASP A 122 -5.81 7.89 -10.41
C ASP A 122 -4.46 7.18 -10.19
N GLN A 123 -3.46 7.59 -10.97
CA GLN A 123 -2.11 7.07 -10.82
C GLN A 123 -1.47 7.53 -9.50
N ALA A 124 -1.63 8.79 -9.14
CA ALA A 124 -1.10 9.32 -7.88
C ALA A 124 -1.76 8.65 -6.66
N ALA A 125 -3.08 8.43 -6.68
CA ALA A 125 -3.78 7.71 -5.61
C ALA A 125 -3.35 6.24 -5.47
N ALA A 126 -2.79 5.64 -6.51
CA ALA A 126 -2.26 4.28 -6.46
C ALA A 126 -0.92 4.17 -5.70
N MET A 127 -0.26 5.28 -5.39
CA MET A 127 1.10 5.27 -4.84
C MET A 127 1.18 5.17 -3.31
N PRO A 128 0.45 5.98 -2.50
CA PRO A 128 0.91 6.30 -1.14
C PRO A 128 1.20 5.07 -0.28
N MET A 129 0.23 4.24 0.05
CA MET A 129 0.46 3.06 0.90
C MET A 129 1.47 2.10 0.29
N ALA A 130 1.31 1.77 -0.99
CA ALA A 130 2.08 0.72 -1.63
C ALA A 130 3.53 1.15 -1.91
N ALA A 131 3.74 2.34 -2.46
CA ALA A 131 5.07 2.83 -2.79
C ALA A 131 5.87 3.24 -1.54
N VAL A 132 5.22 3.85 -0.52
CA VAL A 132 5.85 4.13 0.77
C VAL A 132 6.33 2.82 1.42
N THR A 133 5.47 1.80 1.47
CA THR A 133 5.86 0.49 2.01
C THR A 133 7.06 -0.10 1.26
N ALA A 134 7.04 -0.06 -0.08
CA ALA A 134 8.13 -0.59 -0.90
C ALA A 134 9.44 0.19 -0.69
N LEU A 135 9.40 1.52 -0.63
CA LEU A 135 10.58 2.35 -0.41
C LEU A 135 11.19 2.11 0.98
N LEU A 136 10.34 2.03 2.03
CA LEU A 136 10.79 1.71 3.39
C LEU A 136 11.42 0.32 3.46
N ALA A 137 10.85 -0.65 2.74
CA ALA A 137 11.36 -2.02 2.68
C ALA A 137 12.74 -2.13 2.00
N LEU A 138 13.05 -1.20 1.10
CA LEU A 138 14.30 -1.16 0.34
C LEU A 138 15.33 -0.19 0.92
N ARG A 139 15.07 0.43 2.07
CA ARG A 139 16.04 1.34 2.71
C ARG A 139 17.35 0.61 3.00
N GLY A 140 18.46 1.21 2.54
CA GLY A 140 19.80 0.64 2.67
C GLY A 140 20.17 -0.42 1.62
N VAL A 141 19.32 -0.63 0.60
CA VAL A 141 19.70 -1.41 -0.58
C VAL A 141 20.60 -0.54 -1.46
N GLU A 142 21.77 -1.07 -1.78
CA GLU A 142 22.79 -0.43 -2.61
C GLU A 142 22.82 -1.05 -4.01
N ALA A 143 23.43 -0.36 -4.97
CA ALA A 143 23.65 -0.87 -6.31
C ALA A 143 24.43 -2.19 -6.30
N GLY A 144 24.09 -3.10 -7.21
CA GLY A 144 24.68 -4.44 -7.34
C GLY A 144 24.16 -5.47 -6.33
N ARG A 145 23.36 -5.08 -5.33
CA ARG A 145 22.73 -6.02 -4.39
C ARG A 145 21.68 -6.87 -5.10
N ARG A 146 21.46 -8.08 -4.60
CA ARG A 146 20.46 -9.02 -5.11
C ARG A 146 19.22 -8.99 -4.23
N VAL A 147 18.07 -8.65 -4.82
CA VAL A 147 16.78 -8.53 -4.14
C VAL A 147 15.80 -9.54 -4.72
N LEU A 148 15.15 -10.32 -3.86
CA LEU A 148 14.01 -11.15 -4.22
C LEU A 148 12.73 -10.49 -3.72
N VAL A 149 11.77 -10.26 -4.62
CA VAL A 149 10.45 -9.72 -4.27
C VAL A 149 9.41 -10.84 -4.34
N ASN A 150 8.97 -11.34 -3.18
CA ASN A 150 7.90 -12.34 -3.09
C ASN A 150 6.53 -11.66 -3.04
N GLY A 151 5.70 -11.89 -4.08
CA GLY A 151 4.44 -11.18 -4.31
C GLY A 151 4.61 -9.99 -5.26
N ALA A 152 5.50 -10.11 -6.24
CA ALA A 152 5.96 -9.05 -7.14
C ALA A 152 4.86 -8.41 -8.00
N SER A 153 3.76 -9.10 -8.26
CA SER A 153 2.65 -8.60 -9.09
C SER A 153 1.54 -7.87 -8.32
N GLY A 154 1.63 -7.79 -6.99
CA GLY A 154 0.67 -7.05 -6.15
C GLY A 154 1.03 -5.57 -5.99
N GLY A 155 0.19 -4.81 -5.28
CA GLY A 155 0.37 -3.37 -5.11
C GLY A 155 1.78 -2.97 -4.66
N VAL A 156 2.24 -3.45 -3.51
CA VAL A 156 3.59 -3.17 -3.00
C VAL A 156 4.66 -3.78 -3.89
N GLY A 157 4.44 -5.01 -4.40
CA GLY A 157 5.43 -5.74 -5.18
C GLY A 157 5.81 -5.05 -6.48
N THR A 158 4.84 -4.46 -7.20
CA THR A 158 5.09 -3.73 -8.45
C THR A 158 5.97 -2.50 -8.24
N PHE A 159 5.80 -1.79 -7.13
CA PHE A 159 6.69 -0.69 -6.75
C PHE A 159 8.06 -1.20 -6.29
N ALA A 160 8.09 -2.27 -5.51
CA ALA A 160 9.34 -2.82 -5.00
C ALA A 160 10.29 -3.28 -6.12
N VAL A 161 9.78 -3.92 -7.16
CA VAL A 161 10.57 -4.31 -8.33
C VAL A 161 11.17 -3.09 -9.02
N GLN A 162 10.36 -2.07 -9.31
CA GLN A 162 10.80 -0.86 -9.98
C GLN A 162 11.81 -0.07 -9.15
N LEU A 163 11.52 0.16 -7.86
CA LEU A 163 12.40 0.88 -6.95
C LEU A 163 13.74 0.16 -6.76
N ALA A 164 13.73 -1.16 -6.54
CA ALA A 164 14.97 -1.92 -6.40
C ALA A 164 15.82 -1.84 -7.67
N LYS A 165 15.21 -1.95 -8.87
CA LYS A 165 15.90 -1.73 -10.14
C LYS A 165 16.47 -0.31 -10.25
N ALA A 166 15.70 0.70 -9.90
CA ALA A 166 16.11 2.11 -9.96
C ALA A 166 17.25 2.43 -8.98
N LEU A 167 17.36 1.68 -7.86
CA LEU A 167 18.48 1.69 -6.93
C LEU A 167 19.72 0.95 -7.47
N GLY A 168 19.65 0.34 -8.66
CA GLY A 168 20.75 -0.41 -9.27
C GLY A 168 20.92 -1.84 -8.76
N ALA A 169 19.91 -2.40 -8.08
CA ALA A 169 19.92 -3.78 -7.62
C ALA A 169 19.56 -4.77 -8.73
N HIS A 170 20.02 -6.02 -8.58
CA HIS A 170 19.54 -7.16 -9.38
C HIS A 170 18.27 -7.71 -8.72
N VAL A 171 17.15 -7.69 -9.45
CA VAL A 171 15.85 -8.04 -8.89
C VAL A 171 15.35 -9.33 -9.51
N ASP A 172 15.04 -10.31 -8.67
CA ASP A 172 14.27 -11.50 -9.04
C ASP A 172 12.88 -11.41 -8.38
N ALA A 173 11.89 -12.04 -9.00
CA ALA A 173 10.48 -11.92 -8.61
C ALA A 173 9.84 -13.28 -8.35
N VAL A 174 8.86 -13.31 -7.43
CA VAL A 174 7.97 -14.44 -7.23
C VAL A 174 6.54 -13.98 -7.46
N CYS A 175 5.87 -14.55 -8.45
CA CYS A 175 4.45 -14.29 -8.74
C CYS A 175 3.84 -15.53 -9.43
N SER A 176 2.60 -15.45 -9.93
CA SER A 176 2.04 -16.49 -10.78
C SER A 176 2.58 -16.39 -12.21
N ALA A 177 2.63 -17.51 -12.96
CA ALA A 177 3.02 -17.52 -14.37
C ALA A 177 2.28 -16.47 -15.21
N ALA A 178 0.99 -16.27 -14.96
CA ALA A 178 0.15 -15.27 -15.65
C ALA A 178 0.62 -13.81 -15.45
N ASN A 179 1.46 -13.55 -14.46
CA ASN A 179 1.97 -12.22 -14.14
C ASN A 179 3.48 -12.08 -14.37
N ALA A 180 4.11 -13.12 -14.94
CA ALA A 180 5.56 -13.14 -15.15
C ALA A 180 6.02 -12.02 -16.10
N ASP A 181 5.28 -11.77 -17.17
CA ASP A 181 5.61 -10.72 -18.14
C ASP A 181 5.48 -9.32 -17.53
N LEU A 182 4.47 -9.11 -16.68
CA LEU A 182 4.39 -7.87 -15.92
C LEU A 182 5.63 -7.70 -15.03
N ALA A 183 6.02 -8.71 -14.25
CA ALA A 183 7.18 -8.59 -13.39
C ALA A 183 8.47 -8.29 -14.18
N ARG A 184 8.65 -8.93 -15.34
CA ARG A 184 9.80 -8.66 -16.24
C ARG A 184 9.76 -7.25 -16.81
N SER A 185 8.60 -6.76 -17.26
CA SER A 185 8.45 -5.41 -17.80
C SER A 185 8.78 -4.33 -16.76
N LEU A 186 8.53 -4.61 -15.47
CA LEU A 186 8.90 -3.74 -14.36
C LEU A 186 10.38 -3.82 -13.99
N GLY A 187 11.11 -4.80 -14.51
CA GLY A 187 12.56 -4.91 -14.34
C GLY A 187 13.07 -6.12 -13.58
N ALA A 188 12.22 -7.10 -13.30
CA ALA A 188 12.67 -8.37 -12.75
C ALA A 188 13.47 -9.17 -13.80
N GLY A 189 14.58 -9.79 -13.37
CA GLY A 189 15.37 -10.72 -14.19
C GLY A 189 14.72 -12.09 -14.21
N GLU A 190 14.95 -12.89 -13.18
CA GLU A 190 14.30 -14.19 -13.03
C GLU A 190 12.92 -14.05 -12.38
N VAL A 191 11.97 -14.87 -12.83
CA VAL A 191 10.63 -14.91 -12.26
C VAL A 191 10.27 -16.34 -11.88
N PHE A 192 10.03 -16.59 -10.61
CA PHE A 192 9.59 -17.88 -10.09
C PHE A 192 8.06 -17.94 -10.03
N ASP A 193 7.46 -18.97 -10.63
CA ASP A 193 6.04 -19.24 -10.43
C ASP A 193 5.84 -20.00 -9.11
N TYR A 194 5.22 -19.33 -8.11
CA TYR A 194 5.01 -19.92 -6.79
C TYR A 194 4.16 -21.21 -6.79
N ARG A 195 3.48 -21.54 -7.91
CA ARG A 195 2.68 -22.76 -8.08
C ARG A 195 3.52 -23.93 -8.55
N ALA A 196 4.54 -23.68 -9.36
CA ALA A 196 5.44 -24.68 -9.94
C ALA A 196 6.78 -24.75 -9.17
N ASP A 197 7.27 -23.59 -8.69
CA ASP A 197 8.62 -23.47 -8.16
C ASP A 197 8.63 -23.20 -6.66
N ASP A 198 9.54 -23.83 -5.96
CA ASP A 198 9.91 -23.43 -4.60
C ASP A 198 11.17 -22.56 -4.66
N PHE A 199 11.00 -21.23 -4.73
CA PHE A 199 12.13 -20.30 -4.77
C PHE A 199 13.11 -20.49 -3.61
N THR A 200 12.67 -21.00 -2.45
CA THR A 200 13.55 -21.25 -1.30
C THR A 200 14.52 -22.43 -1.52
N ARG A 201 14.39 -23.14 -2.65
CA ARG A 201 15.25 -24.25 -3.10
C ARG A 201 15.94 -23.98 -4.41
N SER A 202 15.90 -22.74 -4.92
CA SER A 202 16.48 -22.36 -6.21
C SER A 202 18.01 -22.42 -6.26
N GLY A 203 18.69 -22.56 -5.13
CA GLY A 203 20.15 -22.47 -5.04
C GLY A 203 20.71 -21.04 -5.14
N ARG A 204 19.87 -20.05 -5.45
CA ARG A 204 20.25 -18.64 -5.53
C ARG A 204 20.40 -18.02 -4.13
N ARG A 205 21.14 -16.92 -4.05
CA ARG A 205 21.35 -16.17 -2.83
C ARG A 205 21.00 -14.71 -3.04
N TYR A 206 20.37 -14.09 -2.03
CA TYR A 206 19.91 -12.71 -2.05
C TYR A 206 20.37 -11.95 -0.82
N ASP A 207 20.75 -10.71 -1.01
CA ASP A 207 21.05 -9.79 0.08
C ASP A 207 19.76 -9.37 0.81
N VAL A 208 18.65 -9.26 0.07
CA VAL A 208 17.34 -8.91 0.61
C VAL A 208 16.26 -9.85 0.06
N VAL A 209 15.45 -10.40 0.93
CA VAL A 209 14.18 -11.06 0.57
C VAL A 209 13.05 -10.21 1.11
N LEU A 210 12.31 -9.57 0.20
CA LEU A 210 11.13 -8.77 0.52
C LEU A 210 9.88 -9.64 0.39
N ASP A 211 9.24 -9.94 1.53
CA ASP A 211 8.10 -10.84 1.60
C ASP A 211 6.78 -10.09 1.78
N VAL A 212 6.10 -9.86 0.65
CA VAL A 212 4.77 -9.25 0.61
C VAL A 212 3.68 -10.31 0.72
N ALA A 213 3.90 -11.49 0.15
CA ALA A 213 2.89 -12.56 0.09
C ALA A 213 2.77 -13.37 1.39
N GLY A 214 3.83 -13.43 2.20
CA GLY A 214 3.82 -14.09 3.51
C GLY A 214 3.57 -15.58 3.53
N ARG A 215 3.78 -16.28 2.41
CA ARG A 215 3.48 -17.72 2.29
C ARG A 215 4.63 -18.65 2.70
N ARG A 216 5.81 -18.11 2.95
CA ARG A 216 6.99 -18.88 3.36
C ARG A 216 7.53 -18.34 4.70
N SER A 217 7.94 -19.25 5.57
CA SER A 217 8.52 -18.85 6.85
C SER A 217 9.92 -18.24 6.66
N VAL A 218 10.36 -17.40 7.60
CA VAL A 218 11.72 -16.86 7.65
C VAL A 218 12.78 -17.98 7.65
N PHE A 219 12.48 -19.14 8.27
CA PHE A 219 13.37 -20.30 8.25
C PHE A 219 13.52 -20.93 6.87
N ALA A 220 12.46 -20.95 6.06
CA ALA A 220 12.55 -21.40 4.67
C ALA A 220 13.32 -20.38 3.82
N CYS A 221 13.02 -19.11 3.95
CA CYS A 221 13.68 -18.02 3.23
C CYS A 221 15.17 -17.88 3.60
N ARG A 222 15.60 -18.30 4.78
CA ARG A 222 17.02 -18.36 5.18
C ARG A 222 17.90 -19.12 4.18
N ARG A 223 17.35 -20.10 3.48
CA ARG A 223 18.09 -20.89 2.49
C ARG A 223 18.56 -20.09 1.29
N VAL A 224 17.86 -19.04 0.97
CA VAL A 224 18.15 -18.16 -0.16
C VAL A 224 18.63 -16.78 0.27
N LEU A 225 18.80 -16.53 1.57
CA LEU A 225 19.43 -15.31 2.07
C LEU A 225 20.94 -15.51 2.20
N GLU A 226 21.70 -14.49 1.83
CA GLU A 226 23.11 -14.39 2.17
C GLU A 226 23.32 -14.38 3.69
N ARG A 227 24.57 -14.64 4.14
CA ARG A 227 24.87 -14.74 5.57
C ARG A 227 24.42 -13.49 6.35
N ASP A 228 24.66 -12.32 5.77
CA ASP A 228 24.30 -11.02 6.35
C ASP A 228 23.03 -10.44 5.71
N GLY A 229 22.28 -11.28 4.97
CA GLY A 229 21.08 -10.88 4.26
C GLY A 229 19.92 -10.53 5.17
N THR A 230 19.05 -9.67 4.69
CA THR A 230 17.90 -9.15 5.43
C THR A 230 16.60 -9.75 4.88
N PHE A 231 15.77 -10.27 5.78
CA PHE A 231 14.38 -10.62 5.49
C PHE A 231 13.49 -9.43 5.84
N VAL A 232 12.76 -8.91 4.87
CA VAL A 232 11.82 -7.79 5.10
C VAL A 232 10.40 -8.34 5.03
N ALA A 233 9.72 -8.35 6.17
CA ALA A 233 8.32 -8.73 6.24
C ALA A 233 7.44 -7.49 5.99
N VAL A 234 6.53 -7.59 5.02
CA VAL A 234 5.58 -6.53 4.64
C VAL A 234 4.16 -6.95 4.98
N GLY A 235 3.79 -8.15 4.58
CA GLY A 235 2.45 -8.68 4.74
C GLY A 235 2.45 -10.14 5.16
N GLY A 236 1.31 -10.77 5.02
CA GLY A 236 1.13 -12.17 5.35
C GLY A 236 -0.15 -12.72 4.74
N PRO A 237 -0.40 -14.03 4.87
CA PRO A 237 -1.63 -14.63 4.39
C PRO A 237 -2.85 -14.02 5.10
N ALA A 238 -3.95 -13.87 4.39
CA ALA A 238 -5.21 -13.42 5.00
C ALA A 238 -5.71 -14.44 6.04
N GLY A 239 -6.30 -13.96 7.13
CA GLY A 239 -6.86 -14.82 8.15
C GLY A 239 -7.60 -14.03 9.23
N ARG A 240 -8.67 -14.64 9.79
CA ARG A 240 -9.60 -13.97 10.69
C ARG A 240 -9.08 -13.77 12.10
N TRP A 241 -8.22 -14.67 12.60
CA TRP A 241 -7.84 -14.68 14.01
C TRP A 241 -6.55 -13.92 14.31
N VAL A 242 -5.46 -14.28 13.64
CA VAL A 242 -4.11 -13.79 13.94
C VAL A 242 -3.39 -13.28 12.68
N GLN A 243 -3.66 -13.85 11.51
CA GLN A 243 -2.99 -13.46 10.27
C GLN A 243 -3.58 -12.16 9.68
N PRO A 244 -2.77 -11.27 9.05
CA PRO A 244 -1.33 -11.43 8.74
C PRO A 244 -0.39 -11.11 9.91
N ALA A 245 -0.88 -10.53 11.01
CA ALA A 245 -0.05 -10.11 12.14
C ALA A 245 0.80 -11.28 12.72
N GLY A 246 0.23 -12.49 12.76
CA GLY A 246 0.94 -13.68 13.23
C GLY A 246 2.16 -14.03 12.37
N HIS A 247 2.08 -13.90 11.05
CA HIS A 247 3.23 -14.14 10.17
C HIS A 247 4.34 -13.11 10.42
N VAL A 248 3.98 -11.85 10.50
CA VAL A 248 4.91 -10.75 10.80
C VAL A 248 5.57 -10.94 12.17
N PHE A 249 4.78 -11.27 13.18
CA PHE A 249 5.28 -11.52 14.52
C PHE A 249 6.22 -12.75 14.58
N LEU A 250 5.84 -13.84 13.93
CA LEU A 250 6.68 -15.04 13.85
C LEU A 250 7.97 -14.79 13.06
N ALA A 251 7.94 -13.94 12.02
CA ALA A 251 9.14 -13.52 11.31
C ALA A 251 10.08 -12.73 12.24
N ALA A 252 9.55 -11.78 12.98
CA ALA A 252 10.32 -10.96 13.92
C ALA A 252 10.92 -11.81 15.04
N ALA A 253 10.13 -12.68 15.66
CA ALA A 253 10.59 -13.57 16.74
C ALA A 253 11.54 -14.67 16.23
N GLY A 254 11.32 -15.16 15.00
CA GLY A 254 12.15 -16.21 14.38
C GLY A 254 13.48 -15.70 13.82
N GLY A 255 13.61 -14.41 13.54
CA GLY A 255 14.82 -13.80 12.97
C GLY A 255 16.09 -14.11 13.76
N PRO A 256 16.15 -13.86 15.07
CA PRO A 256 17.30 -14.18 15.91
C PRO A 256 17.64 -15.70 15.89
N LEU A 257 16.62 -16.57 15.96
CA LEU A 257 16.79 -18.02 15.88
C LEU A 257 17.29 -18.47 14.49
N ALA A 258 16.82 -17.83 13.44
CA ALA A 258 17.30 -18.04 12.07
C ALA A 258 18.69 -17.42 11.83
N ARG A 259 19.23 -16.64 12.78
CA ARG A 259 20.46 -15.85 12.64
C ARG A 259 20.41 -14.97 11.38
N ARG A 260 19.30 -14.26 11.19
CA ARG A 260 19.08 -13.33 10.08
C ARG A 260 18.49 -12.03 10.62
N ARG A 261 18.83 -10.93 9.94
CA ARG A 261 18.18 -9.65 10.18
C ARG A 261 16.76 -9.71 9.66
N VAL A 262 15.79 -9.35 10.49
CA VAL A 262 14.39 -9.20 10.11
C VAL A 262 14.00 -7.75 10.30
N VAL A 263 13.38 -7.17 9.27
CA VAL A 263 12.87 -5.79 9.27
C VAL A 263 11.39 -5.83 8.94
N LEU A 264 10.62 -5.00 9.60
CA LEU A 264 9.20 -4.78 9.31
C LEU A 264 9.06 -3.48 8.52
N ALA A 265 8.45 -3.53 7.35
CA ALA A 265 8.15 -2.35 6.58
C ALA A 265 6.71 -1.91 6.89
N ASP A 266 6.57 -0.87 7.70
CA ASP A 266 5.29 -0.32 8.13
C ASP A 266 5.15 1.14 7.67
N ALA A 267 4.38 1.34 6.60
CA ALA A 267 4.09 2.66 6.06
C ALA A 267 3.18 3.49 6.98
N VAL A 268 2.34 2.83 7.79
CA VAL A 268 1.43 3.53 8.71
C VAL A 268 2.22 4.18 9.84
N ALA A 269 3.24 3.49 10.36
CA ALA A 269 4.13 3.98 11.41
C ALA A 269 5.18 4.99 10.91
N CYS A 270 5.27 5.23 9.60
CA CYS A 270 6.19 6.23 9.03
C CYS A 270 5.84 7.62 9.56
N ARG A 271 6.82 8.31 10.17
CA ARG A 271 6.61 9.65 10.74
C ARG A 271 6.68 10.75 9.67
N ASP A 272 7.61 10.61 8.72
CA ASP A 272 7.88 11.64 7.71
C ASP A 272 7.20 11.30 6.37
N LYS A 273 5.88 11.04 6.41
CA LYS A 273 5.12 10.58 5.22
C LYS A 273 5.25 11.55 4.04
N ALA A 274 5.10 12.86 4.28
CA ALA A 274 5.21 13.85 3.23
C ALA A 274 6.60 13.87 2.57
N ALA A 275 7.68 13.75 3.35
CA ALA A 275 9.03 13.70 2.80
C ALA A 275 9.26 12.43 1.95
N VAL A 276 8.78 11.28 2.42
CA VAL A 276 8.84 10.01 1.67
C VAL A 276 8.02 10.08 0.39
N LEU A 277 6.82 10.67 0.43
CA LEU A 277 6.00 10.91 -0.75
C LEU A 277 6.72 11.88 -1.72
N GLY A 278 7.31 12.97 -1.23
CA GLY A 278 8.12 13.87 -2.05
C GLY A 278 9.31 13.20 -2.72
N GLU A 279 9.94 12.22 -2.07
CA GLU A 279 10.97 11.37 -2.68
C GLU A 279 10.39 10.50 -3.79
N LEU A 280 9.25 9.84 -3.53
CA LEU A 280 8.54 9.02 -4.51
C LEU A 280 8.05 9.83 -5.72
N ALA A 281 7.62 11.08 -5.51
CA ALA A 281 7.27 11.98 -6.60
C ALA A 281 8.45 12.19 -7.56
N ARG A 282 9.64 12.46 -7.04
CA ARG A 282 10.85 12.60 -7.85
C ARG A 282 11.22 11.32 -8.62
N TRP A 283 10.96 10.14 -8.05
CA TRP A 283 11.17 8.88 -8.77
C TRP A 283 10.15 8.71 -9.90
N ALA A 284 8.88 9.08 -9.68
CA ALA A 284 7.82 9.01 -10.68
C ALA A 284 8.07 10.01 -11.82
N GLU A 285 8.42 11.27 -11.51
CA GLU A 285 8.68 12.32 -12.49
C GLU A 285 9.85 11.98 -13.43
N ARG A 286 10.84 11.24 -12.94
CA ARG A 286 11.95 10.71 -13.75
C ARG A 286 11.60 9.45 -14.53
N GLY A 287 10.36 8.96 -14.42
CA GLY A 287 9.93 7.73 -15.08
C GLY A 287 10.54 6.43 -14.52
N ALA A 288 11.22 6.52 -13.37
CA ALA A 288 11.84 5.35 -12.72
C ALA A 288 10.80 4.48 -12.00
N VAL A 289 9.67 5.05 -11.64
CA VAL A 289 8.55 4.37 -11.01
C VAL A 289 7.25 4.80 -11.67
N THR A 290 6.45 3.83 -12.11
CA THR A 290 5.12 4.06 -12.68
C THR A 290 4.11 3.20 -11.95
N PRO A 291 3.01 3.77 -11.43
CA PRO A 291 1.95 3.01 -10.78
C PRO A 291 1.29 2.02 -11.74
N VAL A 292 1.18 0.76 -11.32
CA VAL A 292 0.41 -0.26 -12.03
C VAL A 292 -1.01 -0.27 -11.47
N VAL A 293 -1.96 0.24 -12.25
CA VAL A 293 -3.38 0.21 -11.91
C VAL A 293 -4.03 -0.96 -12.62
N ASP A 294 -4.60 -1.89 -11.88
CA ASP A 294 -5.27 -3.08 -12.41
C ASP A 294 -6.70 -2.74 -12.83
N ARG A 295 -7.43 -2.07 -11.95
CA ARG A 295 -8.82 -1.64 -12.19
C ARG A 295 -9.10 -0.30 -11.54
N THR A 296 -9.95 0.47 -12.22
CA THR A 296 -10.54 1.71 -11.71
C THR A 296 -12.05 1.51 -11.56
N TYR A 297 -12.60 1.94 -10.44
CA TYR A 297 -14.02 1.91 -10.14
C TYR A 297 -14.55 3.34 -9.94
N PRO A 298 -15.78 3.64 -10.33
CA PRO A 298 -16.43 4.89 -9.92
C PRO A 298 -16.68 4.88 -8.40
N PHE A 299 -16.80 6.06 -7.80
CA PHE A 299 -16.95 6.18 -6.35
C PHE A 299 -18.15 5.39 -5.81
N ASP A 300 -19.29 5.42 -6.51
CA ASP A 300 -20.50 4.70 -6.10
C ASP A 300 -20.30 3.18 -6.02
N ASP A 301 -19.32 2.65 -6.74
CA ASP A 301 -18.95 1.23 -6.78
C ASP A 301 -17.81 0.86 -5.80
N LEU A 302 -17.52 1.70 -4.82
CA LEU A 302 -16.46 1.43 -3.83
C LEU A 302 -16.57 0.05 -3.18
N ARG A 303 -17.79 -0.43 -2.90
CA ARG A 303 -18.02 -1.77 -2.33
C ARG A 303 -17.50 -2.87 -3.25
N ALA A 304 -17.70 -2.72 -4.55
CA ALA A 304 -17.20 -3.67 -5.55
C ALA A 304 -15.66 -3.62 -5.64
N ALA A 305 -15.06 -2.43 -5.52
CA ALA A 305 -13.61 -2.27 -5.44
C ALA A 305 -13.01 -2.98 -4.21
N PHE A 306 -13.67 -2.87 -3.04
CA PHE A 306 -13.28 -3.62 -1.84
C PHE A 306 -13.36 -5.13 -2.05
N ALA A 307 -14.49 -5.63 -2.57
CA ALA A 307 -14.70 -7.05 -2.83
C ALA A 307 -13.65 -7.61 -3.80
N TYR A 308 -13.33 -6.85 -4.86
CA TYR A 308 -12.29 -7.23 -5.81
C TYR A 308 -10.89 -7.26 -5.18
N SER A 309 -10.54 -6.25 -4.40
CA SER A 309 -9.25 -6.19 -3.69
C SER A 309 -9.10 -7.33 -2.69
N GLU A 310 -10.16 -7.63 -1.94
CA GLU A 310 -10.20 -8.70 -0.93
C GLU A 310 -10.06 -10.10 -1.55
N ALA A 311 -10.50 -10.30 -2.79
CA ALA A 311 -10.30 -11.56 -3.53
C ALA A 311 -8.81 -11.87 -3.77
N GLY A 312 -7.91 -10.90 -3.64
CA GLY A 312 -6.46 -11.10 -3.62
C GLY A 312 -5.83 -11.41 -4.98
N HIS A 313 -6.50 -11.07 -6.08
CA HIS A 313 -6.04 -11.34 -7.44
C HIS A 313 -5.64 -10.10 -8.24
N ALA A 314 -5.70 -8.93 -7.63
CA ALA A 314 -5.35 -7.67 -8.26
C ALA A 314 -3.87 -7.64 -8.70
N LYS A 315 -3.64 -7.16 -9.92
CA LYS A 315 -2.32 -6.95 -10.52
C LYS A 315 -1.92 -5.48 -10.34
N GLY A 316 -1.25 -5.15 -9.24
CA GLY A 316 -1.01 -3.76 -8.85
C GLY A 316 -2.10 -3.23 -7.95
N LYS A 317 -2.62 -2.04 -8.26
CA LYS A 317 -3.54 -1.28 -7.41
C LYS A 317 -4.97 -1.25 -7.95
N VAL A 318 -5.92 -1.20 -7.03
CA VAL A 318 -7.33 -0.95 -7.30
C VAL A 318 -7.64 0.49 -6.92
N VAL A 319 -8.05 1.28 -7.89
CA VAL A 319 -8.29 2.72 -7.74
C VAL A 319 -9.79 2.99 -7.77
N VAL A 320 -10.19 4.02 -7.08
CA VAL A 320 -11.56 4.54 -7.07
C VAL A 320 -11.53 6.02 -7.44
N THR A 321 -12.19 6.37 -8.54
CA THR A 321 -12.22 7.75 -9.06
C THR A 321 -13.48 8.45 -8.60
N LEU A 322 -13.30 9.63 -8.04
CA LEU A 322 -14.39 10.52 -7.68
C LEU A 322 -14.59 11.52 -8.83
N GLY A 323 -15.70 11.39 -9.56
CA GLY A 323 -16.03 12.28 -10.68
C GLY A 323 -16.06 13.74 -10.25
N VAL A 324 -15.67 14.64 -11.19
CA VAL A 324 -15.89 16.07 -11.00
C VAL A 324 -17.41 16.30 -11.14
N PRO A 325 -18.13 16.81 -10.12
CA PRO A 325 -19.52 17.21 -10.30
C PRO A 325 -19.58 18.26 -11.43
N GLY A 326 -20.27 17.93 -12.56
CA GLY A 326 -20.51 18.87 -13.63
C GLY A 326 -19.93 18.56 -15.01
N ARG A 327 -19.40 17.37 -15.26
CA ARG A 327 -19.20 16.86 -16.63
C ARG A 327 -19.96 15.54 -16.77
N SER A 328 -21.26 15.63 -17.03
CA SER A 328 -21.96 14.57 -17.80
C SER A 328 -21.34 14.53 -19.18
N ALA A 329 -20.87 13.35 -19.58
CA ALA A 329 -20.37 13.05 -20.92
C ALA A 329 -21.48 13.27 -21.98
#